data_6b1ca04488680b2b11b5b2e4fabc2300
#
_entry.id   6b1ca04488680b2b11b5b2e4fabc2300
#
_cell.length_a   1.000
_cell.length_b   1.000
_cell.length_c   1.000
_cell.angle_alpha   90.00
_cell.angle_beta   90.00
_cell.angle_gamma   90.00
#
_symmetry.space_group_name_H-M   'P 1'
#
loop_
_entity.id
_entity.type
_entity.pdbx_description
1 polymer ?
#
loop_
_entity_poly.entity_id
_entity_poly.type
_entity_poly.pdbx_seq_one_letter_code
_entity_poly.pdbx_strand_id
1 'polypeptide(L)'
;MTWLKHGCHVQDVSIPVPTTRNHVPGRHVKRANSLMLFTFTFFLPVVALSFFVFVPLVGAARISSSSSTNLVHPLENRLGSSSSNAPLTSLPGFDLRSLGASKIFAGTLTVNEGNGRALFYTFVTADVDDYTTAPVTMWLNGGPGCSSVGGGFMSEMGPFYPDANAPLGTKLVKNEYAWNRVSNMLYLEQPAGVGFSYTNTTSDLKVGDERSADDVRTFLLRFFEQQHPELAKNAFFIAGESYGGHYVPSIATAIVNGNAKYPHDLHINLQGIAVGNAWVVPQLDNYGAAYFWVTHAIISKPTFDKINETCNFFDVGPLLRDEGECDNAVDAAMNEMGNINIYEIYAPVCVNHQAAKRVSALANAAAPDSPFMRAVARKLNRQHTETTRAARRDAGQRNQPGYDPCIDDGVAAYLNRPDVQAALHANRTGLPYPWSDCSSIVEYSRKDLLTSRLPEYQNLVANGIRVLVYSGDVDAIVPVTGTRLWVAQMGLREVAEWQSWVEPETEQVGGYVVSYEKDFTFATVRNSGHMAPYVQPLRSLHMFETFLSNGKLTAN
;
A
#
# COMPACT_ATOMS: atom_id res chain seq x y z
N MET A 1 20.85 11.41 53.26
CA MET A 1 19.48 11.94 53.06
C MET A 1 18.63 10.82 52.52
N THR A 2 17.77 10.34 53.40
CA THR A 2 16.88 9.19 53.26
C THR A 2 15.67 9.56 52.38
N TRP A 3 15.37 8.79 51.34
CA TRP A 3 14.06 8.80 50.70
C TRP A 3 13.50 7.39 50.62
N LEU A 4 12.27 7.32 51.06
CA LEU A 4 11.42 6.21 51.38
C LEU A 4 11.18 5.22 50.24
N LYS A 5 11.27 3.93 50.60
CA LYS A 5 10.66 2.81 49.88
C LYS A 5 9.13 2.90 50.03
N HIS A 6 8.42 3.10 48.95
CA HIS A 6 7.01 2.72 48.82
C HIS A 6 6.88 1.83 47.59
N GLY A 7 6.56 0.58 47.83
CA GLY A 7 6.29 -0.40 46.78
C GLY A 7 4.95 -0.06 46.10
N CYS A 8 4.99 0.24 44.80
CA CYS A 8 3.82 0.19 43.96
C CYS A 8 3.58 -1.27 43.57
N HIS A 9 2.48 -1.84 44.03
CA HIS A 9 1.91 -3.04 43.44
C HIS A 9 1.41 -2.68 42.03
N VAL A 10 2.12 -3.12 41.02
CA VAL A 10 1.60 -3.14 39.66
C VAL A 10 0.66 -4.34 39.60
N GLN A 11 -0.64 -4.10 39.52
CA GLN A 11 -1.59 -5.12 39.11
C GLN A 11 -1.32 -5.48 37.66
N ASP A 12 -1.00 -6.73 37.41
CA ASP A 12 -0.95 -7.32 36.07
C ASP A 12 -2.29 -7.11 35.37
N VAL A 13 -2.32 -6.20 34.41
CA VAL A 13 -3.41 -6.09 33.47
C VAL A 13 -3.15 -7.11 32.37
N SER A 14 -3.57 -8.33 32.61
CA SER A 14 -3.66 -9.35 31.57
C SER A 14 -4.76 -8.95 30.59
N ILE A 15 -4.36 -8.67 29.35
CA ILE A 15 -5.29 -8.46 28.23
C ILE A 15 -5.99 -9.80 27.98
N PRO A 16 -7.32 -9.90 28.03
CA PRO A 16 -8.00 -11.15 27.73
C PRO A 16 -7.91 -11.42 26.22
N VAL A 17 -7.11 -12.41 25.84
CA VAL A 17 -7.18 -13.02 24.51
C VAL A 17 -8.43 -13.92 24.52
N PRO A 18 -9.41 -13.76 23.63
CA PRO A 18 -10.55 -14.65 23.58
C PRO A 18 -10.13 -16.03 23.08
N THR A 19 -9.92 -16.96 23.98
CA THR A 19 -9.83 -18.38 23.62
C THR A 19 -11.23 -18.91 23.42
N THR A 20 -11.60 -19.23 22.19
CA THR A 20 -12.82 -19.98 21.88
C THR A 20 -12.67 -21.41 22.39
N ARG A 21 -13.04 -21.66 23.64
CA ARG A 21 -13.35 -23.00 24.13
C ARG A 21 -14.82 -23.26 23.90
N ASN A 22 -15.14 -24.04 22.89
CA ASN A 22 -16.44 -24.68 22.72
C ASN A 22 -16.71 -25.60 23.92
N HIS A 23 -17.53 -25.16 24.85
CA HIS A 23 -18.15 -26.03 25.86
C HIS A 23 -19.43 -26.58 25.29
N VAL A 24 -19.40 -27.85 24.92
CA VAL A 24 -20.60 -28.68 24.65
C VAL A 24 -21.03 -29.31 25.99
N PRO A 25 -22.26 -29.11 26.50
CA PRO A 25 -22.74 -29.81 27.68
C PRO A 25 -23.03 -31.28 27.33
N GLY A 26 -22.40 -32.17 28.05
CA GLY A 26 -22.61 -33.61 27.90
C GLY A 26 -24.07 -34.00 28.22
N ARG A 27 -24.72 -34.70 27.30
CA ARG A 27 -25.87 -35.54 27.55
C ARG A 27 -25.49 -37.00 27.30
N HIS A 28 -25.55 -37.79 28.35
CA HIS A 28 -25.53 -39.25 28.28
C HIS A 28 -26.71 -39.75 27.43
N VAL A 29 -26.42 -40.49 26.36
CA VAL A 29 -27.39 -41.35 25.71
C VAL A 29 -26.72 -42.69 25.38
N LYS A 30 -27.42 -43.75 25.78
CA LYS A 30 -27.04 -45.14 25.70
C LYS A 30 -26.91 -45.65 24.25
N ARG A 31 -25.98 -46.60 24.07
CA ARG A 31 -25.81 -47.40 22.86
C ARG A 31 -27.11 -48.09 22.44
N ALA A 32 -27.45 -48.03 21.17
CA ALA A 32 -28.21 -49.03 20.46
C ALA A 32 -27.64 -49.19 19.05
N ASN A 33 -27.18 -50.41 18.74
CA ASN A 33 -26.78 -50.85 17.41
C ASN A 33 -28.02 -50.98 16.52
N SER A 34 -27.96 -50.47 15.31
CA SER A 34 -28.69 -51.07 14.19
C SER A 34 -28.07 -50.63 12.86
N LEU A 35 -27.63 -51.64 12.13
CA LEU A 35 -27.26 -51.62 10.72
C LEU A 35 -28.53 -51.38 9.88
N MET A 36 -28.51 -50.41 8.97
CA MET A 36 -29.39 -50.41 7.79
C MET A 36 -28.64 -49.92 6.57
N LEU A 37 -28.39 -50.85 5.67
CA LEU A 37 -28.05 -50.58 4.26
C LEU A 37 -29.27 -49.95 3.57
N PHE A 38 -29.07 -48.86 2.84
CA PHE A 38 -29.96 -48.45 1.77
C PHE A 38 -29.18 -48.20 0.50
N THR A 39 -29.34 -49.08 -0.45
CA THR A 39 -29.06 -48.96 -1.86
C THR A 39 -30.09 -48.02 -2.49
N PHE A 40 -29.67 -47.00 -3.21
CA PHE A 40 -30.54 -46.30 -4.15
C PHE A 40 -29.94 -46.30 -5.54
N THR A 41 -30.77 -46.80 -6.43
CA THR A 41 -30.59 -47.08 -7.85
C THR A 41 -30.69 -45.79 -8.66
N PHE A 42 -29.86 -45.70 -9.70
CA PHE A 42 -29.92 -44.68 -10.77
C PHE A 42 -31.21 -44.75 -11.58
N PHE A 43 -31.78 -43.60 -11.90
CA PHE A 43 -32.64 -43.41 -13.07
C PHE A 43 -32.25 -42.12 -13.80
N LEU A 44 -31.75 -42.31 -15.01
CA LEU A 44 -31.72 -41.31 -16.06
C LEU A 44 -33.06 -41.37 -16.85
N PRO A 45 -33.51 -40.26 -17.43
CA PRO A 45 -34.01 -40.34 -18.78
C PRO A 45 -33.28 -39.41 -19.75
N VAL A 46 -32.85 -40.00 -20.82
CA VAL A 46 -32.48 -39.40 -22.10
C VAL A 46 -33.74 -38.93 -22.81
N VAL A 47 -33.78 -37.69 -23.25
CA VAL A 47 -34.68 -37.28 -24.35
C VAL A 47 -33.86 -36.43 -25.34
N ALA A 48 -33.74 -36.99 -26.52
CA ALA A 48 -33.26 -36.36 -27.73
C ALA A 48 -34.47 -35.87 -28.56
N LEU A 49 -34.24 -34.96 -29.43
CA LEU A 49 -34.90 -34.52 -30.69
C LEU A 49 -35.07 -33.00 -30.68
N SER A 50 -34.94 -32.25 -31.74
CA SER A 50 -34.53 -32.40 -33.14
C SER A 50 -34.52 -30.99 -33.76
N PHE A 51 -33.73 -30.84 -34.78
CA PHE A 51 -33.60 -29.75 -35.71
C PHE A 51 -34.88 -28.96 -36.06
N PHE A 52 -34.75 -27.64 -36.21
CA PHE A 52 -35.29 -26.94 -37.41
C PHE A 52 -34.48 -25.67 -37.72
N VAL A 53 -33.98 -25.68 -38.95
CA VAL A 53 -33.38 -24.56 -39.67
C VAL A 53 -34.54 -23.74 -40.30
N PHE A 54 -34.52 -22.44 -40.11
CA PHE A 54 -35.22 -21.52 -41.02
C PHE A 54 -34.40 -20.26 -41.23
N VAL A 55 -33.96 -20.06 -42.47
CA VAL A 55 -33.56 -18.78 -43.05
C VAL A 55 -34.76 -18.24 -43.78
N PRO A 56 -35.01 -16.94 -43.72
CA PRO A 56 -35.23 -16.22 -44.97
C PRO A 56 -34.42 -14.91 -45.08
N LEU A 57 -33.92 -14.74 -46.27
CA LEU A 57 -33.45 -13.50 -46.84
C LEU A 57 -34.63 -12.51 -47.05
N VAL A 58 -34.18 -11.23 -47.24
CA VAL A 58 -34.76 -10.15 -48.05
C VAL A 58 -35.17 -8.90 -47.26
N GLY A 59 -34.54 -7.80 -47.68
CA GLY A 59 -35.15 -6.50 -47.56
C GLY A 59 -34.21 -5.32 -47.23
N ALA A 60 -33.53 -4.81 -48.26
CA ALA A 60 -32.85 -3.52 -48.17
C ALA A 60 -33.87 -2.37 -48.11
N ALA A 61 -33.75 -1.51 -47.10
CA ALA A 61 -34.35 -0.18 -47.14
C ALA A 61 -33.34 0.86 -46.66
N ARG A 62 -32.91 1.72 -47.56
CA ARG A 62 -32.16 2.95 -47.23
C ARG A 62 -33.10 3.90 -46.51
N ILE A 63 -32.69 4.35 -45.34
CA ILE A 63 -33.18 5.61 -44.78
C ILE A 63 -31.96 6.42 -44.37
N SER A 64 -31.79 7.55 -45.03
CA SER A 64 -30.83 8.59 -44.70
C SER A 64 -31.35 9.40 -43.52
N SER A 65 -30.51 9.59 -42.49
CA SER A 65 -30.67 10.73 -41.61
C SER A 65 -29.34 11.08 -40.91
N SER A 66 -28.91 12.26 -41.24
CA SER A 66 -28.13 13.25 -40.48
C SER A 66 -27.04 12.78 -39.49
N SER A 67 -25.85 13.11 -39.90
CA SER A 67 -24.60 13.22 -39.17
C SER A 67 -24.71 13.94 -37.82
N SER A 68 -24.39 13.25 -36.75
CA SER A 68 -23.72 13.83 -35.60
C SER A 68 -22.32 13.22 -35.56
N THR A 69 -21.36 13.99 -35.98
CA THR A 69 -19.94 13.67 -35.97
C THR A 69 -19.45 13.66 -34.52
N ASN A 70 -19.45 12.49 -33.90
CA ASN A 70 -18.56 12.21 -32.80
C ASN A 70 -17.18 11.96 -33.41
N LEU A 71 -16.29 12.93 -33.24
CA LEU A 71 -14.86 12.81 -33.50
C LEU A 71 -14.25 11.80 -32.50
N VAL A 72 -14.40 10.53 -32.83
CA VAL A 72 -13.49 9.50 -32.31
C VAL A 72 -12.29 9.53 -33.24
N HIS A 73 -11.25 10.23 -32.82
CA HIS A 73 -9.95 10.09 -33.48
C HIS A 73 -9.47 8.63 -33.30
N PRO A 74 -9.04 7.96 -34.38
CA PRO A 74 -8.41 6.67 -34.27
C PRO A 74 -7.01 6.87 -33.69
N LEU A 75 -6.84 6.50 -32.42
CA LEU A 75 -5.52 6.35 -31.75
C LEU A 75 -4.84 5.01 -32.12
N GLU A 76 -5.23 4.44 -33.24
CA GLU A 76 -4.80 3.11 -33.70
C GLU A 76 -3.42 3.09 -34.32
N ASN A 77 -2.38 3.63 -33.86
CA ASN A 77 -1.03 3.23 -34.30
C ASN A 77 0.14 3.99 -33.62
N ARG A 78 -0.01 4.41 -32.34
CA ARG A 78 1.12 5.07 -31.64
C ARG A 78 1.56 4.46 -30.31
N LEU A 79 1.01 3.34 -29.90
CA LEU A 79 1.32 2.76 -28.58
C LEU A 79 2.09 1.44 -28.71
N GLY A 80 3.26 1.51 -29.33
CA GLY A 80 4.34 0.58 -28.99
C GLY A 80 4.91 0.99 -27.64
N SER A 81 5.34 0.05 -26.79
CA SER A 81 6.03 0.31 -25.53
C SER A 81 7.07 1.40 -25.72
N SER A 82 6.85 2.59 -25.20
CA SER A 82 7.71 3.75 -25.40
C SER A 82 8.66 3.95 -24.23
N SER A 83 9.19 2.86 -23.67
CA SER A 83 10.31 2.94 -22.76
C SER A 83 11.58 3.11 -23.60
N SER A 84 12.24 4.24 -23.47
CA SER A 84 13.61 4.32 -23.93
C SER A 84 14.46 3.56 -22.90
N ASN A 85 15.21 2.53 -23.30
CA ASN A 85 16.21 1.87 -22.44
C ASN A 85 17.39 2.80 -22.11
N ALA A 86 17.26 4.09 -22.37
CA ALA A 86 18.24 5.09 -22.06
C ALA A 86 17.89 5.82 -20.75
N PRO A 87 18.87 6.07 -19.88
CA PRO A 87 18.65 6.82 -18.67
C PRO A 87 18.27 8.28 -19.01
N LEU A 88 17.57 8.93 -18.09
CA LEU A 88 17.24 10.33 -18.19
C LEU A 88 18.52 11.16 -18.32
N THR A 89 18.53 12.10 -19.24
CA THR A 89 19.68 13.02 -19.47
C THR A 89 19.53 14.34 -18.71
N SER A 90 18.33 14.68 -18.28
CA SER A 90 18.02 15.87 -17.50
C SER A 90 16.74 15.66 -16.70
N LEU A 91 16.65 16.38 -15.57
CA LEU A 91 15.45 16.49 -14.76
C LEU A 91 15.30 17.95 -14.34
N PRO A 92 14.20 18.64 -14.71
CA PRO A 92 14.05 20.06 -14.42
C PRO A 92 14.18 20.38 -12.92
N GLY A 93 15.01 21.36 -12.58
CA GLY A 93 15.23 21.76 -11.19
C GLY A 93 16.13 20.85 -10.35
N PHE A 94 16.81 19.87 -10.99
CA PHE A 94 17.74 18.96 -10.33
C PHE A 94 18.98 18.66 -11.16
N ASP A 95 20.16 18.62 -10.52
CA ASP A 95 21.39 18.20 -11.17
C ASP A 95 21.60 16.69 -10.99
N LEU A 96 21.33 15.91 -12.03
CA LEU A 96 21.47 14.44 -12.00
C LEU A 96 22.89 13.96 -11.63
N ARG A 97 23.94 14.80 -11.87
CA ARG A 97 25.32 14.44 -11.49
C ARG A 97 25.51 14.34 -9.99
N SER A 98 24.63 14.97 -9.20
CA SER A 98 24.65 14.86 -7.73
C SER A 98 24.29 13.47 -7.20
N LEU A 99 23.72 12.59 -8.05
CA LEU A 99 23.35 11.21 -7.71
C LEU A 99 24.53 10.21 -7.83
N GLY A 100 25.76 10.69 -8.09
CA GLY A 100 26.91 9.79 -8.19
C GLY A 100 26.83 8.87 -9.40
N ALA A 101 26.91 7.54 -9.16
CA ALA A 101 26.85 6.52 -10.19
C ALA A 101 25.42 6.18 -10.62
N SER A 102 24.41 6.61 -9.86
CA SER A 102 23.01 6.27 -10.10
C SER A 102 22.46 6.83 -11.41
N LYS A 103 21.64 6.05 -12.07
CA LYS A 103 20.91 6.44 -13.28
C LYS A 103 19.41 6.34 -13.02
N ILE A 104 18.63 7.23 -13.63
CA ILE A 104 17.17 7.20 -13.56
C ILE A 104 16.62 6.81 -14.91
N PHE A 105 15.67 5.89 -14.92
CA PHE A 105 14.89 5.48 -16.08
C PHE A 105 13.42 5.73 -15.78
N ALA A 106 12.63 6.03 -16.78
CA ALA A 106 11.20 6.19 -16.64
C ALA A 106 10.49 5.81 -17.93
N GLY A 107 9.30 5.27 -17.82
CA GLY A 107 8.54 4.87 -19.00
C GLY A 107 7.27 4.12 -18.65
N THR A 108 6.64 3.59 -19.69
CA THR A 108 5.38 2.87 -19.61
C THR A 108 5.53 1.50 -20.29
N LEU A 109 5.09 0.44 -19.60
CA LEU A 109 5.02 -0.90 -20.17
C LEU A 109 3.56 -1.35 -20.25
N THR A 110 3.17 -1.82 -21.42
CA THR A 110 1.84 -2.41 -21.64
C THR A 110 1.76 -3.73 -20.88
N VAL A 111 0.67 -3.95 -20.15
CA VAL A 111 0.41 -5.22 -19.42
C VAL A 111 -0.75 -6.00 -20.05
N ASN A 112 -1.60 -5.33 -20.83
CA ASN A 112 -2.65 -5.97 -21.60
C ASN A 112 -2.91 -5.18 -22.90
N GLU A 113 -2.51 -5.76 -24.04
CA GLU A 113 -2.67 -5.13 -25.37
C GLU A 113 -4.14 -5.01 -25.76
N GLY A 114 -4.97 -6.03 -25.46
CA GLY A 114 -6.37 -6.08 -25.87
C GLY A 114 -7.19 -4.93 -25.29
N ASN A 115 -6.90 -4.53 -24.05
CA ASN A 115 -7.58 -3.45 -23.35
C ASN A 115 -6.76 -2.15 -23.35
N GLY A 116 -5.53 -2.18 -23.82
CA GLY A 116 -4.60 -1.05 -23.79
C GLY A 116 -4.22 -0.63 -22.37
N ARG A 117 -4.11 -1.60 -21.42
CA ARG A 117 -3.59 -1.31 -20.07
C ARG A 117 -2.09 -1.21 -20.08
N ALA A 118 -1.59 -0.16 -19.45
CA ALA A 118 -0.17 0.11 -19.34
C ALA A 118 0.17 0.75 -17.99
N LEU A 119 1.28 0.31 -17.41
CA LEU A 119 1.75 0.78 -16.11
C LEU A 119 3.01 1.65 -16.30
N PHE A 120 2.99 2.80 -15.67
CA PHE A 120 4.11 3.74 -15.64
C PHE A 120 5.03 3.42 -14.46
N TYR A 121 6.33 3.61 -14.66
CA TYR A 121 7.33 3.39 -13.63
C TYR A 121 8.44 4.43 -13.68
N THR A 122 9.10 4.62 -12.55
CA THR A 122 10.45 5.17 -12.46
C THR A 122 11.37 4.13 -11.86
N PHE A 123 12.60 4.08 -12.36
CA PHE A 123 13.61 3.13 -11.91
C PHE A 123 14.92 3.86 -11.67
N VAL A 124 15.51 3.66 -10.48
CA VAL A 124 16.79 4.27 -10.06
C VAL A 124 17.77 3.17 -9.77
N THR A 125 18.91 3.18 -10.47
CA THR A 125 19.96 2.18 -10.18
C THR A 125 20.61 2.44 -8.82
N ALA A 126 21.12 1.36 -8.22
CA ALA A 126 21.87 1.48 -6.98
C ALA A 126 23.07 2.42 -7.12
N ASP A 127 23.38 3.19 -6.08
CA ASP A 127 24.54 4.09 -6.01
C ASP A 127 25.79 3.32 -5.60
N VAL A 128 26.19 2.39 -6.46
CA VAL A 128 27.37 1.51 -6.29
C VAL A 128 28.13 1.45 -7.61
N ASP A 129 29.38 1.00 -7.58
CA ASP A 129 30.24 0.93 -8.78
C ASP A 129 29.62 0.09 -9.90
N ASP A 130 29.01 -1.05 -9.55
CA ASP A 130 28.32 -1.94 -10.48
C ASP A 130 26.91 -2.26 -9.99
N TYR A 131 25.93 -1.49 -10.43
CA TYR A 131 24.53 -1.68 -10.07
C TYR A 131 23.95 -3.03 -10.55
N THR A 132 24.59 -3.68 -11.55
CA THR A 132 24.11 -4.97 -12.07
C THR A 132 24.27 -6.12 -11.07
N THR A 133 25.04 -5.92 -10.00
CA THR A 133 25.22 -6.89 -8.91
C THR A 133 24.32 -6.63 -7.70
N ALA A 134 23.76 -5.42 -7.59
CA ALA A 134 22.90 -5.04 -6.49
C ALA A 134 21.49 -5.66 -6.60
N PRO A 135 20.79 -5.93 -5.48
CA PRO A 135 19.41 -6.40 -5.53
C PRO A 135 18.49 -5.40 -6.23
N VAL A 136 17.33 -5.87 -6.67
CA VAL A 136 16.25 -5.03 -7.20
C VAL A 136 15.09 -5.03 -6.20
N THR A 137 14.62 -3.86 -5.81
CA THR A 137 13.44 -3.72 -4.94
C THR A 137 12.36 -2.91 -5.65
N MET A 138 11.17 -3.48 -5.76
CA MET A 138 9.97 -2.75 -6.18
C MET A 138 9.26 -2.16 -4.97
N TRP A 139 8.95 -0.87 -5.03
CA TRP A 139 8.18 -0.16 -4.01
C TRP A 139 6.76 0.15 -4.47
N LEU A 140 5.80 -0.03 -3.55
CA LEU A 140 4.38 0.21 -3.78
C LEU A 140 3.76 1.01 -2.63
N ASN A 141 3.27 2.20 -2.94
CA ASN A 141 2.40 2.94 -2.05
C ASN A 141 0.99 2.33 -2.04
N GLY A 142 0.30 2.51 -0.94
CA GLY A 142 -1.02 1.93 -0.72
C GLY A 142 -2.18 2.70 -1.33
N GLY A 143 -3.05 3.19 -0.51
CA GLY A 143 -4.29 3.88 -0.87
C GLY A 143 -5.54 3.05 -0.51
N PRO A 144 -6.06 2.13 -1.34
CA PRO A 144 -5.55 1.70 -2.65
C PRO A 144 -5.63 2.78 -3.73
N GLY A 145 -4.73 2.68 -4.71
CA GLY A 145 -4.75 3.59 -5.86
C GLY A 145 -3.91 4.85 -5.71
N CYS A 146 -2.93 4.87 -4.80
CA CYS A 146 -1.96 5.96 -4.69
C CYS A 146 -0.67 5.69 -5.46
N SER A 147 0.00 6.75 -5.88
CA SER A 147 1.16 6.73 -6.76
C SER A 147 2.45 6.42 -6.01
N SER A 148 3.19 5.41 -6.44
CA SER A 148 4.52 5.13 -5.94
C SER A 148 5.58 6.11 -6.49
N VAL A 149 5.27 6.79 -7.58
CA VAL A 149 6.11 7.88 -8.10
C VAL A 149 5.94 9.13 -7.24
N GLY A 150 4.71 9.44 -6.81
CA GLY A 150 4.48 10.56 -5.90
C GLY A 150 5.00 10.29 -4.49
N GLY A 151 4.66 9.16 -3.92
CA GLY A 151 5.09 8.73 -2.58
C GLY A 151 6.55 8.29 -2.57
N GLY A 152 6.82 7.03 -2.87
CA GLY A 152 8.14 6.44 -2.75
C GLY A 152 9.26 7.21 -3.43
N PHE A 153 9.10 7.54 -4.74
CA PHE A 153 10.17 8.16 -5.53
C PHE A 153 10.37 9.65 -5.21
N MET A 154 9.30 10.41 -4.92
CA MET A 154 9.38 11.87 -4.77
C MET A 154 9.27 12.34 -3.32
N SER A 155 8.76 11.53 -2.39
CA SER A 155 8.46 11.98 -1.02
C SER A 155 9.13 11.15 0.07
N GLU A 156 9.42 9.85 -0.15
CA GLU A 156 9.83 8.98 0.94
C GLU A 156 11.29 8.55 0.87
N MET A 157 11.58 7.55 0.03
CA MET A 157 12.93 6.97 -0.03
C MET A 157 13.60 7.12 -1.39
N GLY A 158 13.03 7.90 -2.28
CA GLY A 158 13.65 8.19 -3.57
C GLY A 158 14.86 9.10 -3.44
N PRO A 159 15.57 9.38 -4.56
CA PRO A 159 16.86 10.05 -4.54
C PRO A 159 16.78 11.56 -4.24
N PHE A 160 15.59 12.14 -4.16
CA PHE A 160 15.39 13.58 -3.94
C PHE A 160 13.99 13.89 -3.41
N TYR A 161 13.82 15.11 -2.89
CA TYR A 161 12.56 15.70 -2.44
C TYR A 161 12.30 17.03 -3.13
N PRO A 162 11.03 17.49 -3.25
CA PRO A 162 10.74 18.90 -3.54
C PRO A 162 11.41 19.83 -2.51
N ASP A 163 12.07 20.87 -2.99
CA ASP A 163 12.71 21.87 -2.12
C ASP A 163 11.65 22.80 -1.50
N ALA A 164 11.38 22.62 -0.20
CA ALA A 164 10.42 23.45 0.54
C ALA A 164 10.79 24.94 0.60
N ASN A 165 12.06 25.29 0.30
CA ASN A 165 12.56 26.67 0.32
C ASN A 165 12.54 27.34 -1.06
N ALA A 166 12.22 26.56 -2.12
CA ALA A 166 12.05 27.08 -3.47
C ALA A 166 10.57 27.38 -3.79
N PRO A 167 10.28 28.13 -4.85
CA PRO A 167 8.91 28.21 -5.36
C PRO A 167 8.36 26.82 -5.65
N LEU A 168 7.10 26.59 -5.30
CA LEU A 168 6.44 25.31 -5.28
C LEU A 168 6.65 24.54 -6.59
N GLY A 169 7.18 23.32 -6.49
CA GLY A 169 7.39 22.41 -7.61
C GLY A 169 8.47 22.85 -8.61
N THR A 170 9.35 23.79 -8.26
CA THR A 170 10.37 24.28 -9.21
C THR A 170 11.74 23.64 -9.05
N LYS A 171 12.05 23.09 -7.87
CA LYS A 171 13.38 22.58 -7.53
C LYS A 171 13.28 21.33 -6.66
N LEU A 172 14.28 20.45 -6.80
CA LEU A 172 14.47 19.27 -5.97
C LEU A 172 15.78 19.38 -5.18
N VAL A 173 15.81 18.74 -4.01
CA VAL A 173 16.99 18.55 -3.17
C VAL A 173 17.31 17.07 -3.03
N LYS A 174 18.59 16.71 -2.98
CA LYS A 174 19.03 15.32 -2.84
C LYS A 174 18.60 14.74 -1.49
N ASN A 175 18.19 13.49 -1.51
CA ASN A 175 17.97 12.67 -0.33
C ASN A 175 19.25 11.87 -0.02
N GLU A 176 19.92 12.17 1.08
CA GLU A 176 21.15 11.47 1.47
C GLU A 176 20.89 10.05 2.01
N TYR A 177 19.64 9.72 2.34
CA TYR A 177 19.22 8.42 2.87
C TYR A 177 18.33 7.65 1.91
N ALA A 178 18.46 7.91 0.61
CA ALA A 178 17.71 7.23 -0.43
C ALA A 178 18.00 5.71 -0.43
N TRP A 179 16.97 4.90 -0.61
CA TRP A 179 17.13 3.43 -0.60
C TRP A 179 17.90 2.89 -1.82
N ASN A 180 18.04 3.69 -2.86
CA ASN A 180 18.93 3.33 -3.97
C ASN A 180 20.43 3.35 -3.60
N ARG A 181 20.80 3.73 -2.39
CA ARG A 181 22.17 3.49 -1.88
C ARG A 181 22.52 2.00 -1.76
N VAL A 182 21.53 1.15 -1.58
CA VAL A 182 21.72 -0.29 -1.29
C VAL A 182 20.97 -1.23 -2.23
N SER A 183 20.07 -0.71 -3.08
CA SER A 183 19.26 -1.51 -4.01
C SER A 183 18.92 -0.72 -5.27
N ASN A 184 18.78 -1.41 -6.39
CA ASN A 184 18.10 -0.83 -7.55
C ASN A 184 16.62 -0.67 -7.20
N MET A 185 16.07 0.56 -7.28
CA MET A 185 14.72 0.86 -6.83
C MET A 185 13.76 1.08 -7.99
N LEU A 186 12.71 0.28 -8.04
CA LEU A 186 11.63 0.37 -9.01
C LEU A 186 10.35 0.89 -8.33
N TYR A 187 9.86 2.04 -8.74
CA TYR A 187 8.63 2.64 -8.25
C TYR A 187 7.55 2.50 -9.32
N LEU A 188 6.50 1.74 -9.02
CA LEU A 188 5.49 1.36 -10.00
C LEU A 188 4.14 2.00 -9.66
N GLU A 189 3.56 2.73 -10.60
CA GLU A 189 2.18 3.23 -10.49
C GLU A 189 1.20 2.14 -10.91
N GLN A 190 0.47 1.61 -9.95
CA GLN A 190 -0.51 0.55 -10.12
C GLN A 190 -1.72 0.76 -9.19
N PRO A 191 -2.93 0.29 -9.59
CA PRO A 191 -3.29 -0.28 -10.89
C PRO A 191 -3.37 0.76 -12.02
N ALA A 192 -3.70 0.32 -13.26
CA ALA A 192 -3.94 1.25 -14.36
C ALA A 192 -5.03 2.27 -14.02
N GLY A 193 -4.76 3.55 -14.24
CA GLY A 193 -5.57 4.69 -13.78
C GLY A 193 -4.97 5.43 -12.57
N VAL A 194 -3.82 4.96 -12.05
CA VAL A 194 -3.06 5.65 -10.99
C VAL A 194 -1.92 6.44 -11.63
N GLY A 195 -1.74 7.68 -11.20
CA GLY A 195 -0.69 8.56 -11.67
C GLY A 195 -0.66 8.68 -13.20
N PHE A 196 0.43 8.28 -13.83
CA PHE A 196 0.59 8.24 -15.30
C PHE A 196 0.23 6.88 -15.92
N SER A 197 -0.12 5.88 -15.12
CA SER A 197 -0.62 4.59 -15.62
C SER A 197 -2.04 4.72 -16.17
N TYR A 198 -2.35 4.01 -17.25
CA TYR A 198 -3.62 4.18 -17.95
C TYR A 198 -4.20 2.88 -18.51
N THR A 199 -5.45 2.95 -18.92
CA THR A 199 -6.14 1.95 -19.75
C THR A 199 -6.99 2.64 -20.82
N ASN A 200 -7.13 1.99 -21.98
CA ASN A 200 -8.04 2.43 -23.04
C ASN A 200 -9.47 1.85 -22.86
N THR A 201 -9.67 1.05 -21.81
CA THR A 201 -10.95 0.36 -21.55
C THR A 201 -11.51 0.76 -20.19
N THR A 202 -12.60 1.52 -20.17
CA THR A 202 -13.18 2.08 -18.94
C THR A 202 -13.55 1.02 -17.89
N SER A 203 -13.97 -0.19 -18.31
CA SER A 203 -14.27 -1.27 -17.36
C SER A 203 -13.05 -1.75 -16.56
N ASP A 204 -11.84 -1.47 -17.01
CA ASP A 204 -10.60 -1.81 -16.30
C ASP A 204 -10.35 -0.94 -15.06
N LEU A 205 -11.02 0.21 -14.97
CA LEU A 205 -10.96 1.05 -13.79
C LEU A 205 -11.62 0.40 -12.55
N LYS A 206 -12.47 -0.63 -12.75
CA LYS A 206 -12.95 -1.51 -11.67
C LYS A 206 -11.93 -2.62 -11.47
N VAL A 207 -11.17 -2.56 -10.39
CA VAL A 207 -10.03 -3.43 -10.13
C VAL A 207 -10.03 -3.94 -8.69
N GLY A 208 -9.32 -5.04 -8.48
CA GLY A 208 -9.04 -5.64 -7.16
C GLY A 208 -7.64 -6.24 -7.14
N ASP A 209 -7.26 -6.82 -6.02
CA ASP A 209 -5.91 -7.28 -5.74
C ASP A 209 -5.41 -8.34 -6.72
N GLU A 210 -6.25 -9.31 -7.09
CA GLU A 210 -5.87 -10.40 -7.98
C GLU A 210 -5.46 -9.89 -9.37
N ARG A 211 -6.34 -9.08 -10.02
CA ARG A 211 -6.02 -8.55 -11.35
C ARG A 211 -4.85 -7.59 -11.31
N SER A 212 -4.74 -6.78 -10.27
CA SER A 212 -3.61 -5.88 -10.09
C SER A 212 -2.31 -6.66 -9.96
N ALA A 213 -2.30 -7.76 -9.21
CA ALA A 213 -1.13 -8.62 -9.05
C ALA A 213 -0.72 -9.30 -10.37
N ASP A 214 -1.67 -9.74 -11.18
CA ASP A 214 -1.42 -10.34 -12.49
C ASP A 214 -0.82 -9.31 -13.48
N ASP A 215 -1.35 -8.09 -13.49
CA ASP A 215 -0.83 -6.99 -14.31
C ASP A 215 0.61 -6.65 -13.89
N VAL A 216 0.89 -6.59 -12.57
CA VAL A 216 2.24 -6.33 -12.07
C VAL A 216 3.21 -7.47 -12.38
N ARG A 217 2.79 -8.74 -12.26
CA ARG A 217 3.64 -9.87 -12.69
C ARG A 217 3.97 -9.76 -14.17
N THR A 218 2.99 -9.44 -15.02
CA THR A 218 3.21 -9.23 -16.47
C THR A 218 4.17 -8.06 -16.72
N PHE A 219 4.02 -6.97 -15.98
CA PHE A 219 4.95 -5.85 -16.03
C PHE A 219 6.39 -6.28 -15.69
N LEU A 220 6.59 -7.04 -14.61
CA LEU A 220 7.90 -7.50 -14.16
C LEU A 220 8.58 -8.42 -15.16
N LEU A 221 7.84 -9.33 -15.80
CA LEU A 221 8.39 -10.16 -16.88
C LEU A 221 8.93 -9.28 -18.02
N ARG A 222 8.14 -8.31 -18.47
CA ARG A 222 8.57 -7.37 -19.53
C ARG A 222 9.72 -6.47 -19.09
N PHE A 223 9.71 -6.02 -17.84
CA PHE A 223 10.77 -5.21 -17.27
C PHE A 223 12.11 -5.95 -17.30
N PHE A 224 12.15 -7.18 -16.83
CA PHE A 224 13.36 -7.98 -16.79
C PHE A 224 13.75 -8.61 -18.15
N GLU A 225 12.81 -8.85 -19.06
CA GLU A 225 13.13 -9.42 -20.37
C GLU A 225 13.53 -8.37 -21.39
N GLN A 226 12.91 -7.19 -21.34
CA GLN A 226 12.99 -6.21 -22.43
C GLN A 226 13.70 -4.91 -22.03
N GLN A 227 13.55 -4.47 -20.76
CA GLN A 227 14.09 -3.19 -20.32
C GLN A 227 15.44 -3.35 -19.62
N HIS A 228 15.53 -4.28 -18.68
CA HIS A 228 16.72 -4.50 -17.85
C HIS A 228 17.09 -5.98 -17.76
N PRO A 229 17.41 -6.64 -18.89
CA PRO A 229 17.78 -8.06 -18.90
C PRO A 229 19.06 -8.35 -18.09
N GLU A 230 19.91 -7.35 -17.89
CA GLU A 230 21.11 -7.45 -17.05
C GLU A 230 20.77 -7.70 -15.57
N LEU A 231 19.54 -7.34 -15.13
CA LEU A 231 19.07 -7.51 -13.75
C LEU A 231 18.20 -8.75 -13.54
N ALA A 232 17.89 -9.50 -14.59
CA ALA A 232 16.91 -10.59 -14.57
C ALA A 232 17.23 -11.73 -13.58
N LYS A 233 18.50 -11.86 -13.16
CA LYS A 233 18.97 -12.89 -12.22
C LYS A 233 19.19 -12.36 -10.81
N ASN A 234 19.10 -11.06 -10.60
CA ASN A 234 19.38 -10.44 -9.31
C ASN A 234 18.33 -10.87 -8.28
N ALA A 235 18.72 -10.83 -7.02
CA ALA A 235 17.77 -10.97 -5.92
C ALA A 235 16.69 -9.89 -6.04
N PHE A 236 15.43 -10.30 -6.07
CA PHE A 236 14.29 -9.42 -6.19
C PHE A 236 13.52 -9.34 -4.87
N PHE A 237 13.14 -8.14 -4.50
CA PHE A 237 12.35 -7.85 -3.31
C PHE A 237 11.14 -6.98 -3.68
N ILE A 238 10.07 -7.10 -2.90
CA ILE A 238 8.92 -6.22 -3.01
C ILE A 238 8.73 -5.54 -1.66
N ALA A 239 8.65 -4.21 -1.67
CA ALA A 239 8.36 -3.43 -0.48
C ALA A 239 7.15 -2.54 -0.72
N GLY A 240 6.46 -2.16 0.35
CA GLY A 240 5.33 -1.24 0.26
C GLY A 240 4.82 -0.82 1.63
N GLU A 241 3.85 0.09 1.64
CA GLU A 241 3.24 0.59 2.88
C GLU A 241 1.72 0.65 2.79
N SER A 242 1.06 0.78 3.95
CA SER A 242 -0.38 1.00 4.01
C SER A 242 -1.16 -0.14 3.35
N TYR A 243 -2.00 0.13 2.35
CA TYR A 243 -2.64 -0.89 1.52
C TYR A 243 -1.62 -1.74 0.73
N GLY A 244 -0.34 -1.38 0.72
CA GLY A 244 0.76 -2.25 0.32
C GLY A 244 0.77 -3.58 1.08
N GLY A 245 0.19 -3.62 2.29
CA GLY A 245 -0.10 -4.85 3.04
C GLY A 245 -0.98 -5.86 2.31
N HIS A 246 -1.78 -5.43 1.32
CA HIS A 246 -2.53 -6.26 0.38
C HIS A 246 -1.76 -6.47 -0.93
N TYR A 247 -1.25 -5.41 -1.53
CA TYR A 247 -0.56 -5.47 -2.82
C TYR A 247 0.66 -6.39 -2.79
N VAL A 248 1.53 -6.19 -1.82
CA VAL A 248 2.81 -6.89 -1.75
C VAL A 248 2.65 -8.41 -1.66
N PRO A 249 1.87 -8.98 -0.71
CA PRO A 249 1.69 -10.43 -0.62
C PRO A 249 0.91 -11.01 -1.82
N SER A 250 -0.04 -10.26 -2.40
CA SER A 250 -0.79 -10.70 -3.57
C SER A 250 0.13 -10.83 -4.81
N ILE A 251 0.98 -9.84 -5.05
CA ILE A 251 1.97 -9.86 -6.14
C ILE A 251 3.04 -10.94 -5.89
N ALA A 252 3.56 -11.04 -4.67
CA ALA A 252 4.51 -12.08 -4.30
C ALA A 252 3.93 -13.49 -4.55
N THR A 253 2.66 -13.70 -4.20
CA THR A 253 1.94 -14.95 -4.47
C THR A 253 1.76 -15.19 -5.96
N ALA A 254 1.43 -14.17 -6.75
CA ALA A 254 1.35 -14.28 -8.21
C ALA A 254 2.70 -14.64 -8.85
N ILE A 255 3.81 -14.11 -8.32
CA ILE A 255 5.17 -14.46 -8.76
C ILE A 255 5.50 -15.92 -8.41
N VAL A 256 5.33 -16.34 -7.16
CA VAL A 256 5.62 -17.71 -6.71
C VAL A 256 4.82 -18.73 -7.52
N ASN A 257 3.51 -18.49 -7.64
CA ASN A 257 2.63 -19.36 -8.42
C ASN A 257 2.99 -19.34 -9.91
N GLY A 258 3.32 -18.18 -10.46
CA GLY A 258 3.70 -18.03 -11.86
C GLY A 258 5.01 -18.75 -12.18
N ASN A 259 6.03 -18.62 -11.34
CA ASN A 259 7.29 -19.34 -11.47
C ASN A 259 7.09 -20.87 -11.47
N ALA A 260 6.19 -21.37 -10.62
CA ALA A 260 5.87 -22.80 -10.57
C ALA A 260 5.03 -23.28 -11.77
N LYS A 261 4.07 -22.48 -12.22
CA LYS A 261 3.11 -22.84 -13.27
C LYS A 261 3.68 -22.73 -14.66
N TYR A 262 4.56 -21.76 -14.89
CA TYR A 262 5.12 -21.43 -16.21
C TYR A 262 6.64 -21.55 -16.21
N PRO A 263 7.20 -22.80 -16.21
CA PRO A 263 8.65 -23.03 -16.09
C PRO A 263 9.47 -22.56 -17.30
N HIS A 264 8.81 -22.18 -18.40
CA HIS A 264 9.44 -21.60 -19.60
C HIS A 264 9.45 -20.07 -19.60
N ASP A 265 8.68 -19.40 -18.72
CA ASP A 265 8.78 -17.98 -18.51
C ASP A 265 10.08 -17.64 -17.76
N LEU A 266 10.46 -16.36 -17.79
CA LEU A 266 11.53 -15.87 -16.94
C LEU A 266 11.19 -16.16 -15.46
N HIS A 267 12.11 -16.80 -14.76
CA HIS A 267 11.99 -17.01 -13.31
C HIS A 267 12.34 -15.72 -12.55
N ILE A 268 11.36 -15.07 -11.96
CA ILE A 268 11.58 -13.90 -11.11
C ILE A 268 12.13 -14.36 -9.76
N ASN A 269 13.37 -13.96 -9.45
CA ASN A 269 14.13 -14.41 -8.28
C ASN A 269 13.69 -13.72 -6.98
N LEU A 270 12.42 -13.88 -6.59
CA LEU A 270 11.86 -13.27 -5.37
C LEU A 270 12.49 -13.88 -4.11
N GLN A 271 13.15 -13.04 -3.30
CA GLN A 271 13.84 -13.41 -2.07
C GLN A 271 13.09 -12.99 -0.81
N GLY A 272 12.32 -11.90 -0.86
CA GLY A 272 11.62 -11.42 0.32
C GLY A 272 10.66 -10.28 0.03
N ILE A 273 9.85 -9.99 1.05
CA ILE A 273 8.91 -8.87 1.05
C ILE A 273 9.07 -8.03 2.32
N ALA A 274 8.87 -6.71 2.20
CA ALA A 274 8.89 -5.78 3.33
C ALA A 274 7.62 -4.92 3.30
N VAL A 275 6.92 -4.79 4.43
CA VAL A 275 5.70 -3.99 4.50
C VAL A 275 5.70 -3.08 5.73
N GLY A 276 5.48 -1.78 5.49
CA GLY A 276 5.43 -0.76 6.52
C GLY A 276 4.01 -0.32 6.84
N ASN A 277 3.67 -0.15 8.13
CA ASN A 277 2.35 0.32 8.56
C ASN A 277 1.23 -0.32 7.73
N ALA A 278 1.29 -1.66 7.64
CA ALA A 278 0.59 -2.46 6.66
C ALA A 278 -0.84 -2.77 7.08
N TRP A 279 -1.78 -2.44 6.20
CA TRP A 279 -3.18 -2.87 6.30
C TRP A 279 -3.29 -4.32 5.81
N VAL A 280 -3.55 -5.27 6.71
CA VAL A 280 -3.48 -6.73 6.42
C VAL A 280 -4.74 -7.47 6.86
N VAL A 281 -5.21 -7.20 8.09
CA VAL A 281 -6.41 -7.81 8.67
C VAL A 281 -7.36 -6.69 9.10
N PRO A 282 -8.29 -6.28 8.24
CA PRO A 282 -9.12 -5.09 8.44
C PRO A 282 -9.76 -4.97 9.82
N GLN A 283 -10.19 -6.10 10.40
CA GLN A 283 -10.82 -6.14 11.72
C GLN A 283 -9.83 -5.77 12.83
N LEU A 284 -8.62 -6.35 12.78
CA LEU A 284 -7.58 -6.12 13.77
C LEU A 284 -6.93 -4.74 13.60
N ASP A 285 -6.78 -4.29 12.37
CA ASP A 285 -6.21 -2.98 12.06
C ASP A 285 -7.15 -1.86 12.53
N ASN A 286 -8.47 -1.98 12.30
CA ASN A 286 -9.47 -1.03 12.78
C ASN A 286 -9.56 -1.00 14.32
N TYR A 287 -9.60 -2.17 14.96
CA TYR A 287 -9.58 -2.25 16.42
C TYR A 287 -8.29 -1.64 16.98
N GLY A 288 -7.15 -2.00 16.37
CA GLY A 288 -5.85 -1.46 16.74
C GLY A 288 -5.77 0.05 16.64
N ALA A 289 -6.42 0.65 15.64
CA ALA A 289 -6.48 2.10 15.49
C ALA A 289 -7.28 2.74 16.64
N ALA A 290 -8.47 2.24 16.95
CA ALA A 290 -9.26 2.75 18.09
C ALA A 290 -8.50 2.60 19.41
N TYR A 291 -7.82 1.47 19.62
CA TYR A 291 -6.99 1.21 20.80
C TYR A 291 -5.78 2.14 20.87
N PHE A 292 -5.12 2.42 19.76
CA PHE A 292 -4.04 3.38 19.67
C PHE A 292 -4.50 4.78 20.10
N TRP A 293 -5.64 5.23 19.60
CA TRP A 293 -6.17 6.56 19.91
C TRP A 293 -6.40 6.78 21.40
N VAL A 294 -7.00 5.80 22.09
CA VAL A 294 -7.22 5.91 23.53
C VAL A 294 -5.94 5.80 24.34
N THR A 295 -5.00 4.94 23.94
CA THR A 295 -3.73 4.78 24.66
C THR A 295 -2.77 5.95 24.48
N HIS A 296 -2.93 6.73 23.41
CA HIS A 296 -2.19 7.98 23.17
C HIS A 296 -2.97 9.23 23.62
N ALA A 297 -4.06 9.05 24.37
CA ALA A 297 -4.90 10.14 24.88
C ALA A 297 -5.43 11.08 23.77
N ILE A 298 -5.63 10.54 22.57
CA ILE A 298 -6.20 11.27 21.42
C ILE A 298 -7.73 11.31 21.54
N ILE A 299 -8.31 10.25 22.11
CA ILE A 299 -9.74 10.15 22.42
C ILE A 299 -9.97 9.78 23.88
N SER A 300 -11.15 10.08 24.38
CA SER A 300 -11.53 9.73 25.76
C SER A 300 -11.82 8.23 25.91
N LYS A 301 -11.65 7.71 27.13
CA LYS A 301 -12.00 6.33 27.45
C LYS A 301 -13.48 6.00 27.19
N PRO A 302 -14.46 6.87 27.56
CA PRO A 302 -15.86 6.63 27.23
C PRO A 302 -16.13 6.49 25.73
N THR A 303 -15.47 7.30 24.89
CA THR A 303 -15.60 7.21 23.43
C THR A 303 -15.03 5.91 22.89
N PHE A 304 -13.86 5.49 23.41
CA PHE A 304 -13.31 4.17 23.05
C PHE A 304 -14.24 3.03 23.47
N ASP A 305 -14.79 3.07 24.69
CA ASP A 305 -15.72 2.04 25.17
C ASP A 305 -16.96 1.96 24.25
N LYS A 306 -17.50 3.11 23.84
CA LYS A 306 -18.64 3.15 22.92
C LYS A 306 -18.29 2.55 21.55
N ILE A 307 -17.10 2.84 21.00
CA ILE A 307 -16.61 2.20 19.77
C ILE A 307 -16.53 0.69 19.95
N ASN A 308 -15.93 0.23 21.05
CA ASN A 308 -15.76 -1.21 21.30
C ASN A 308 -17.08 -1.96 21.53
N GLU A 309 -18.10 -1.28 22.05
CA GLU A 309 -19.45 -1.83 22.23
C GLU A 309 -20.26 -1.89 20.94
N THR A 310 -20.11 -0.89 20.06
CA THR A 310 -20.99 -0.71 18.90
C THR A 310 -20.38 -1.16 17.58
N CYS A 311 -19.04 -1.11 17.47
CA CYS A 311 -18.33 -1.55 16.27
C CYS A 311 -17.94 -3.02 16.39
N ASN A 312 -18.48 -3.86 15.52
CA ASN A 312 -18.20 -5.29 15.53
C ASN A 312 -16.90 -5.57 14.75
N PHE A 313 -15.75 -5.49 15.42
CA PHE A 313 -14.45 -5.72 14.81
C PHE A 313 -14.12 -7.21 14.59
N PHE A 314 -14.75 -8.14 15.33
CA PHE A 314 -14.33 -9.54 15.40
C PHE A 314 -15.33 -10.53 14.80
N ASP A 315 -16.51 -10.08 14.42
CA ASP A 315 -17.53 -10.94 13.83
C ASP A 315 -17.39 -10.97 12.31
N VAL A 316 -17.12 -12.14 11.76
CA VAL A 316 -16.93 -12.38 10.30
C VAL A 316 -18.25 -12.35 9.51
N GLY A 317 -19.35 -11.93 10.14
CA GLY A 317 -20.61 -11.67 9.47
C GLY A 317 -20.55 -10.37 8.67
N PRO A 318 -21.52 -10.11 7.80
CA PRO A 318 -21.60 -8.80 7.15
C PRO A 318 -21.56 -7.73 8.24
N LEU A 319 -20.71 -6.74 8.09
CA LEU A 319 -20.45 -5.59 9.00
C LEU A 319 -21.71 -4.75 9.33
N LEU A 320 -22.89 -5.34 9.22
CA LEU A 320 -24.21 -4.76 9.08
C LEU A 320 -25.09 -4.96 10.32
N ARG A 321 -24.53 -4.95 11.53
CA ARG A 321 -25.38 -4.74 12.71
C ARG A 321 -25.25 -3.29 13.15
N ASP A 322 -26.30 -2.54 12.86
CA ASP A 322 -26.53 -1.17 13.26
C ASP A 322 -25.39 -0.20 12.89
N GLU A 323 -25.22 -0.01 11.57
CA GLU A 323 -24.22 0.91 10.97
C GLU A 323 -24.27 2.29 11.63
N GLY A 324 -25.42 2.73 12.11
CA GLY A 324 -25.62 4.06 12.69
C GLY A 324 -24.92 4.27 14.03
N GLU A 325 -24.92 3.29 14.93
CA GLU A 325 -24.31 3.46 16.25
C GLU A 325 -22.78 3.41 16.19
N CYS A 326 -22.21 2.50 15.41
CA CYS A 326 -20.77 2.46 15.18
C CYS A 326 -20.28 3.72 14.46
N ASP A 327 -20.97 4.15 13.38
CA ASP A 327 -20.67 5.40 12.69
C ASP A 327 -20.67 6.61 13.63
N ASN A 328 -21.68 6.71 14.49
CA ASN A 328 -21.79 7.81 15.46
C ASN A 328 -20.66 7.77 16.50
N ALA A 329 -20.28 6.60 16.98
CA ALA A 329 -19.20 6.44 17.94
C ALA A 329 -17.84 6.83 17.34
N VAL A 330 -17.58 6.42 16.10
CA VAL A 330 -16.35 6.78 15.39
C VAL A 330 -16.35 8.27 15.00
N ASP A 331 -17.48 8.84 14.60
CA ASP A 331 -17.60 10.28 14.35
C ASP A 331 -17.34 11.11 15.64
N ALA A 332 -17.80 10.63 16.80
CA ALA A 332 -17.47 11.25 18.08
C ALA A 332 -15.97 11.22 18.36
N ALA A 333 -15.31 10.08 18.12
CA ALA A 333 -13.86 9.95 18.24
C ALA A 333 -13.12 10.92 17.29
N MET A 334 -13.57 11.02 16.03
CA MET A 334 -12.98 11.95 15.07
C MET A 334 -13.13 13.42 15.51
N ASN A 335 -14.23 13.76 16.17
CA ASN A 335 -14.44 15.12 16.71
C ASN A 335 -13.55 15.38 17.93
N GLU A 336 -13.40 14.42 18.87
CA GLU A 336 -12.48 14.53 20.01
C GLU A 336 -11.02 14.68 19.56
N MET A 337 -10.62 13.91 18.55
CA MET A 337 -9.27 13.93 17.98
C MET A 337 -8.86 15.31 17.45
N GLY A 338 -9.80 16.15 17.02
CA GLY A 338 -9.50 17.50 16.52
C GLY A 338 -8.67 17.49 15.24
N ASN A 339 -7.95 18.58 14.97
CA ASN A 339 -7.16 18.75 13.74
C ASN A 339 -5.69 18.31 13.95
N ILE A 340 -5.44 17.00 14.05
CA ILE A 340 -4.09 16.44 14.11
C ILE A 340 -3.75 15.72 12.80
N ASN A 341 -2.46 15.58 12.51
CA ASN A 341 -2.00 14.71 11.44
C ASN A 341 -2.13 13.24 11.88
N ILE A 342 -3.11 12.51 11.36
CA ILE A 342 -3.34 11.10 11.75
C ILE A 342 -2.30 10.13 11.20
N TYR A 343 -1.50 10.56 10.22
CA TYR A 343 -0.37 9.80 9.69
C TYR A 343 0.92 9.98 10.51
N GLU A 344 0.99 11.07 11.31
CA GLU A 344 2.14 11.41 12.16
C GLU A 344 1.65 12.32 13.29
N ILE A 345 1.20 11.74 14.41
CA ILE A 345 0.43 12.49 15.43
C ILE A 345 1.18 13.63 16.11
N TYR A 346 2.50 13.65 16.02
CA TYR A 346 3.33 14.71 16.58
C TYR A 346 3.80 15.74 15.54
N ALA A 347 3.55 15.47 14.26
CA ALA A 347 3.86 16.41 13.20
C ALA A 347 2.72 17.44 12.99
N PRO A 348 3.06 18.65 12.50
CA PRO A 348 2.04 19.60 12.11
C PRO A 348 1.25 19.11 10.89
N VAL A 349 0.01 19.60 10.76
CA VAL A 349 -0.79 19.41 9.55
C VAL A 349 -0.40 20.42 8.48
N CYS A 350 -0.50 20.02 7.21
CA CYS A 350 -0.38 20.98 6.11
C CYS A 350 -1.59 21.92 6.10
N VAL A 351 -1.33 23.22 6.24
CA VAL A 351 -2.37 24.26 6.27
C VAL A 351 -2.58 24.97 4.93
N ASN A 352 -1.98 24.47 3.85
CA ASN A 352 -2.06 25.06 2.52
C ASN A 352 -3.31 24.59 1.73
N HIS A 353 -3.81 25.49 0.85
CA HIS A 353 -5.04 25.30 0.09
C HIS A 353 -5.04 24.14 -0.93
N GLN A 354 -3.88 23.61 -1.32
CA GLN A 354 -3.77 22.62 -2.39
C GLN A 354 -3.83 21.17 -1.89
N ALA A 355 -3.38 20.87 -0.69
CA ALA A 355 -3.51 19.56 -0.02
C ALA A 355 -4.98 19.06 0.04
N ALA A 356 -5.85 19.99 -0.04
CA ALA A 356 -7.28 19.93 -0.04
C ALA A 356 -7.92 18.94 -0.99
N LYS A 357 -7.43 18.85 -2.19
CA LYS A 357 -8.02 18.00 -3.23
C LYS A 357 -7.65 16.51 -3.08
N ARG A 358 -6.55 16.22 -2.36
CA ARG A 358 -5.99 14.88 -2.23
C ARG A 358 -6.72 14.00 -1.24
N VAL A 359 -7.03 14.56 -0.08
CA VAL A 359 -7.76 13.85 0.97
C VAL A 359 -9.15 13.42 0.49
N SER A 360 -9.75 14.21 -0.42
CA SER A 360 -11.01 13.84 -1.07
C SER A 360 -10.89 12.59 -1.95
N ALA A 361 -9.75 12.36 -2.60
CA ALA A 361 -9.52 11.18 -3.42
C ALA A 361 -9.33 9.91 -2.56
N LEU A 362 -8.55 9.99 -1.48
CA LEU A 362 -8.40 8.92 -0.50
C LEU A 362 -9.73 8.58 0.18
N ALA A 363 -10.50 9.61 0.53
CA ALA A 363 -11.82 9.43 1.13
C ALA A 363 -12.84 8.80 0.18
N ASN A 364 -12.72 9.04 -1.12
CA ASN A 364 -13.60 8.46 -2.14
C ASN A 364 -13.15 7.05 -2.56
N ALA A 365 -11.84 6.76 -2.48
CA ALA A 365 -11.28 5.43 -2.74
C ALA A 365 -11.44 4.50 -1.53
N ALA A 366 -11.36 5.03 -0.31
CA ALA A 366 -11.58 4.27 0.91
C ALA A 366 -13.06 3.91 1.06
N ALA A 367 -13.32 2.62 1.17
CA ALA A 367 -14.62 1.96 1.13
C ALA A 367 -15.74 2.69 1.90
N PRO A 368 -16.84 3.03 1.23
CA PRO A 368 -18.04 3.54 1.91
C PRO A 368 -18.73 2.50 2.82
N ASP A 369 -18.27 1.26 2.87
CA ASP A 369 -18.93 0.17 3.59
C ASP A 369 -18.35 -0.13 4.98
N SER A 370 -17.17 0.38 5.34
CA SER A 370 -16.69 0.36 6.72
C SER A 370 -17.10 1.65 7.42
N PRO A 371 -17.91 1.59 8.49
CA PRO A 371 -18.27 2.77 9.29
C PRO A 371 -17.03 3.51 9.76
N PHE A 372 -16.03 2.76 10.20
CA PHE A 372 -14.75 3.28 10.65
C PHE A 372 -14.03 4.06 9.55
N MET A 373 -13.84 3.47 8.38
CA MET A 373 -13.15 4.12 7.26
C MET A 373 -13.95 5.28 6.67
N ARG A 374 -15.30 5.21 6.68
CA ARG A 374 -16.16 6.34 6.31
C ARG A 374 -15.95 7.55 7.23
N ALA A 375 -15.83 7.32 8.54
CA ALA A 375 -15.63 8.40 9.49
C ALA A 375 -14.22 9.00 9.38
N VAL A 376 -13.20 8.17 9.20
CA VAL A 376 -11.83 8.63 8.90
C VAL A 376 -11.83 9.47 7.62
N ALA A 377 -12.46 9.00 6.55
CA ALA A 377 -12.59 9.72 5.30
C ALA A 377 -13.33 11.07 5.47
N ARG A 378 -14.45 11.09 6.24
CA ARG A 378 -15.17 12.33 6.57
C ARG A 378 -14.30 13.31 7.34
N LYS A 379 -13.48 12.82 8.30
CA LYS A 379 -12.55 13.66 9.04
C LYS A 379 -11.50 14.29 8.14
N LEU A 380 -10.85 13.49 7.33
CA LEU A 380 -9.85 13.97 6.38
C LEU A 380 -10.45 15.05 5.46
N ASN A 381 -11.68 14.86 4.99
CA ASN A 381 -12.42 15.85 4.20
C ASN A 381 -12.80 17.13 4.98
N ARG A 382 -13.10 17.02 6.30
CA ARG A 382 -13.43 18.19 7.14
C ARG A 382 -12.18 19.00 7.50
N GLN A 383 -11.09 18.33 7.89
CA GLN A 383 -9.80 18.99 8.15
C GLN A 383 -9.42 19.89 6.97
N HIS A 384 -9.70 19.41 5.78
CA HIS A 384 -9.55 20.09 4.55
C HIS A 384 -10.37 21.39 4.44
N THR A 385 -11.65 21.35 4.83
CA THR A 385 -12.55 22.50 4.72
C THR A 385 -12.27 23.55 5.80
N GLU A 386 -11.80 23.15 6.98
CA GLU A 386 -11.51 24.03 8.12
C GLU A 386 -10.15 24.72 8.01
N THR A 387 -9.12 24.02 7.52
CA THR A 387 -7.79 24.60 7.24
C THR A 387 -7.85 25.69 6.19
N THR A 388 -8.78 25.62 5.24
CA THR A 388 -9.00 26.72 4.27
C THR A 388 -9.42 28.03 4.93
N ARG A 389 -10.01 28.01 6.13
CA ARG A 389 -10.37 29.22 6.91
C ARG A 389 -9.24 29.69 7.83
N ALA A 390 -8.41 28.78 8.35
CA ALA A 390 -7.31 29.08 9.28
C ALA A 390 -6.03 29.55 8.57
N ALA A 391 -5.73 29.06 7.37
CA ALA A 391 -4.51 29.34 6.61
C ALA A 391 -4.29 30.82 6.22
N ARG A 392 -5.31 31.66 6.40
CA ARG A 392 -5.16 33.12 6.25
C ARG A 392 -4.41 33.78 7.40
N ARG A 393 -4.05 33.06 8.48
CA ARG A 393 -3.48 33.66 9.70
C ARG A 393 -2.04 33.24 10.01
N ASP A 394 -1.50 32.14 9.47
CA ASP A 394 -0.18 31.64 9.87
C ASP A 394 0.65 31.10 8.71
N ALA A 395 1.22 31.99 7.93
CA ALA A 395 2.27 31.66 6.94
C ALA A 395 3.66 31.43 7.57
N GLY A 396 3.75 31.24 8.89
CA GLY A 396 4.99 31.31 9.67
C GLY A 396 5.51 30.01 10.30
N GLN A 397 4.78 28.91 10.31
CA GLN A 397 5.23 27.68 11.01
C GLN A 397 5.75 26.60 10.04
N ARG A 398 6.91 26.85 9.45
CA ARG A 398 7.78 25.83 8.87
C ARG A 398 8.93 25.58 9.84
N ASN A 399 8.76 24.73 10.86
CA ASN A 399 9.85 24.54 11.83
C ASN A 399 9.88 23.15 12.47
N GLN A 400 10.12 22.10 11.66
CA GLN A 400 10.96 20.99 12.06
C GLN A 400 12.02 20.80 10.97
N PRO A 401 13.32 20.78 11.28
CA PRO A 401 14.35 20.52 10.28
C PRO A 401 14.12 19.13 9.66
N GLY A 402 13.85 19.09 8.36
CA GLY A 402 13.75 17.85 7.60
C GLY A 402 12.34 17.32 7.33
N TYR A 403 11.29 17.78 8.01
CA TYR A 403 9.91 17.35 7.74
C TYR A 403 9.07 18.49 7.16
N ASP A 404 8.52 18.31 5.95
CA ASP A 404 7.56 19.23 5.33
C ASP A 404 6.17 18.57 5.31
N PRO A 405 5.21 19.03 6.13
CA PRO A 405 3.86 18.46 6.13
C PRO A 405 3.10 18.70 4.83
N CYS A 406 3.63 19.57 3.95
CA CYS A 406 3.04 19.91 2.66
C CYS A 406 3.86 19.35 1.47
N ILE A 407 4.74 18.39 1.69
CA ILE A 407 5.60 17.82 0.63
C ILE A 407 4.81 17.42 -0.60
N ASP A 408 3.64 16.90 -0.39
CA ASP A 408 2.75 16.45 -1.44
C ASP A 408 2.31 17.56 -2.39
N ASP A 409 2.12 18.79 -1.91
CA ASP A 409 1.83 19.94 -2.76
C ASP A 409 2.99 20.23 -3.71
N GLY A 410 4.22 20.11 -3.19
CA GLY A 410 5.45 20.23 -3.97
C GLY A 410 5.55 19.16 -5.06
N VAL A 411 5.26 17.90 -4.71
CA VAL A 411 5.25 16.78 -5.65
C VAL A 411 4.20 16.97 -6.74
N ALA A 412 2.96 17.32 -6.37
CA ALA A 412 1.90 17.53 -7.35
C ALA A 412 2.20 18.71 -8.29
N ALA A 413 2.73 19.80 -7.75
CA ALA A 413 3.13 20.94 -8.56
C ALA A 413 4.26 20.56 -9.52
N TYR A 414 5.22 19.74 -9.08
CA TYR A 414 6.36 19.30 -9.89
C TYR A 414 5.92 18.35 -11.00
N LEU A 415 5.22 17.27 -10.68
CA LEU A 415 4.81 16.22 -11.65
C LEU A 415 3.76 16.70 -12.67
N ASN A 416 3.06 17.80 -12.41
CA ASN A 416 2.16 18.44 -13.36
C ASN A 416 2.84 19.44 -14.30
N ARG A 417 4.14 19.64 -14.19
CA ARG A 417 4.88 20.50 -15.13
C ARG A 417 5.09 19.80 -16.46
N PRO A 418 4.79 20.46 -17.61
CA PRO A 418 4.98 19.83 -18.93
C PRO A 418 6.43 19.44 -19.23
N ASP A 419 7.42 20.21 -18.77
CA ASP A 419 8.83 19.92 -18.95
C ASP A 419 9.31 18.72 -18.11
N VAL A 420 8.74 18.52 -16.91
CA VAL A 420 8.98 17.34 -16.06
C VAL A 420 8.34 16.12 -16.68
N GLN A 421 7.09 16.19 -17.13
CA GLN A 421 6.43 15.08 -17.81
C GLN A 421 7.15 14.67 -19.10
N ALA A 422 7.69 15.65 -19.84
CA ALA A 422 8.50 15.36 -21.00
C ALA A 422 9.81 14.65 -20.63
N ALA A 423 10.50 15.10 -19.59
CA ALA A 423 11.73 14.48 -19.09
C ALA A 423 11.50 13.05 -18.59
N LEU A 424 10.39 12.79 -17.92
CA LEU A 424 9.99 11.47 -17.43
C LEU A 424 9.31 10.58 -18.50
N HIS A 425 9.17 11.04 -19.74
CA HIS A 425 8.41 10.37 -20.81
C HIS A 425 6.92 10.13 -20.47
N ALA A 426 6.40 10.81 -19.46
CA ALA A 426 5.02 10.69 -19.00
C ALA A 426 4.01 11.45 -19.89
N ASN A 427 4.46 12.44 -20.68
CA ASN A 427 3.63 13.21 -21.61
C ASN A 427 3.12 12.41 -22.81
N ARG A 428 3.52 11.15 -22.94
CA ARG A 428 3.10 10.24 -24.03
C ARG A 428 1.81 9.50 -23.72
N THR A 429 1.38 9.49 -22.47
CA THR A 429 0.18 8.76 -22.02
C THR A 429 -1.12 9.46 -22.44
N GLY A 430 -1.07 10.77 -22.72
CA GLY A 430 -2.24 11.53 -23.20
C GLY A 430 -3.41 11.56 -22.23
N LEU A 431 -3.14 11.51 -20.91
CA LEU A 431 -4.17 11.51 -19.87
C LEU A 431 -5.04 12.79 -19.98
N PRO A 432 -6.37 12.66 -19.90
CA PRO A 432 -7.28 13.81 -19.99
C PRO A 432 -7.39 14.60 -18.67
N TYR A 433 -6.63 14.25 -17.66
CA TYR A 433 -6.64 14.83 -16.31
C TYR A 433 -5.21 15.09 -15.82
N PRO A 434 -4.99 16.04 -14.91
CA PRO A 434 -3.70 16.26 -14.30
C PRO A 434 -3.30 15.07 -13.42
N TRP A 435 -1.99 14.84 -13.29
CA TRP A 435 -1.46 13.87 -12.35
C TRP A 435 -1.94 14.19 -10.92
N SER A 436 -2.32 13.18 -10.18
CA SER A 436 -2.66 13.26 -8.76
C SER A 436 -2.03 12.06 -8.03
N ASP A 437 -1.69 12.29 -6.77
CA ASP A 437 -1.07 11.29 -5.92
C ASP A 437 -1.94 10.03 -5.78
N CYS A 438 -3.21 10.20 -5.51
CA CYS A 438 -4.16 9.10 -5.46
C CYS A 438 -5.24 9.27 -6.55
N SER A 439 -5.58 8.18 -7.20
CA SER A 439 -6.54 8.15 -8.29
C SER A 439 -7.98 8.40 -7.81
N SER A 440 -8.68 9.29 -8.49
CA SER A 440 -10.13 9.51 -8.28
C SER A 440 -11.01 8.73 -9.25
N ILE A 441 -10.42 8.01 -10.21
CA ILE A 441 -11.13 7.29 -11.26
C ILE A 441 -11.09 5.77 -11.09
N VAL A 442 -10.17 5.24 -10.29
CA VAL A 442 -10.10 3.82 -9.97
C VAL A 442 -11.18 3.46 -8.95
N GLU A 443 -12.04 2.51 -9.31
CA GLU A 443 -13.01 1.88 -8.43
C GLU A 443 -12.41 0.57 -7.87
N TYR A 444 -11.87 0.63 -6.65
CA TYR A 444 -11.24 -0.55 -6.07
C TYR A 444 -12.26 -1.51 -5.45
N SER A 445 -11.98 -2.81 -5.51
CA SER A 445 -12.85 -3.88 -5.01
C SER A 445 -13.10 -3.76 -3.50
N ARG A 446 -14.35 -3.51 -3.12
CA ARG A 446 -14.79 -3.47 -1.72
C ARG A 446 -14.58 -4.80 -1.01
N LYS A 447 -14.75 -5.91 -1.73
CA LYS A 447 -14.50 -7.24 -1.18
C LYS A 447 -13.04 -7.37 -0.73
N ASP A 448 -12.09 -6.90 -1.54
CA ASP A 448 -10.67 -6.99 -1.22
C ASP A 448 -10.31 -6.10 -0.02
N LEU A 449 -10.89 -4.89 0.07
CA LEU A 449 -10.72 -3.99 1.22
C LEU A 449 -11.15 -4.61 2.56
N LEU A 450 -12.03 -5.60 2.55
CA LEU A 450 -12.55 -6.28 3.75
C LEU A 450 -11.98 -7.68 3.94
N THR A 451 -11.15 -8.15 3.03
CA THR A 451 -10.58 -9.50 3.05
C THR A 451 -9.23 -9.49 3.76
N SER A 452 -9.04 -10.38 4.73
CA SER A 452 -7.73 -10.56 5.37
C SER A 452 -6.72 -11.17 4.40
N ARG A 453 -5.51 -10.63 4.37
CA ARG A 453 -4.35 -11.15 3.61
C ARG A 453 -3.42 -12.01 4.45
N LEU A 454 -3.76 -12.29 5.69
CA LEU A 454 -2.96 -13.15 6.56
C LEU A 454 -2.62 -14.51 5.95
N PRO A 455 -3.56 -15.20 5.23
CA PRO A 455 -3.25 -16.48 4.59
C PRO A 455 -2.14 -16.39 3.54
N GLU A 456 -2.07 -15.29 2.79
CA GLU A 456 -1.01 -15.06 1.80
C GLU A 456 0.37 -14.91 2.49
N TYR A 457 0.46 -14.16 3.59
CA TYR A 457 1.69 -14.08 4.38
C TYR A 457 2.11 -15.45 4.91
N GLN A 458 1.18 -16.23 5.48
CA GLN A 458 1.46 -17.58 5.97
C GLN A 458 1.97 -18.50 4.85
N ASN A 459 1.39 -18.41 3.66
CA ASN A 459 1.82 -19.18 2.50
C ASN A 459 3.20 -18.75 2.00
N LEU A 460 3.49 -17.46 1.92
CA LEU A 460 4.80 -16.94 1.48
C LEU A 460 5.91 -17.39 2.42
N VAL A 461 5.70 -17.27 3.74
CA VAL A 461 6.62 -17.75 4.77
C VAL A 461 6.83 -19.26 4.67
N ALA A 462 5.76 -20.03 4.39
CA ALA A 462 5.87 -21.49 4.21
C ALA A 462 6.67 -21.87 2.95
N ASN A 463 6.69 -20.99 1.93
CA ASN A 463 7.49 -21.15 0.71
C ASN A 463 8.90 -20.56 0.81
N GLY A 464 9.35 -20.16 1.99
CA GLY A 464 10.72 -19.67 2.22
C GLY A 464 10.96 -18.22 1.78
N ILE A 465 9.91 -17.44 1.55
CA ILE A 465 10.02 -16.00 1.27
C ILE A 465 10.25 -15.27 2.60
N ARG A 466 11.35 -14.54 2.69
CA ARG A 466 11.66 -13.69 3.84
C ARG A 466 10.65 -12.57 4.00
N VAL A 467 10.18 -12.29 5.22
CA VAL A 467 9.19 -11.25 5.48
C VAL A 467 9.69 -10.30 6.56
N LEU A 468 9.75 -9.02 6.22
CA LEU A 468 9.88 -7.92 7.18
C LEU A 468 8.55 -7.19 7.28
N VAL A 469 7.99 -7.14 8.48
CA VAL A 469 6.89 -6.24 8.83
C VAL A 469 7.46 -5.15 9.71
N TYR A 470 7.22 -3.89 9.38
CA TYR A 470 7.64 -2.79 10.24
C TYR A 470 6.50 -1.79 10.46
N SER A 471 6.58 -1.04 11.54
CA SER A 471 5.57 -0.04 11.86
C SER A 471 6.21 1.17 12.53
N GLY A 472 5.94 2.35 12.01
CA GLY A 472 6.18 3.58 12.73
C GLY A 472 5.29 3.62 13.97
N ASP A 473 5.84 4.05 15.11
CA ASP A 473 5.18 3.89 16.42
C ASP A 473 4.21 5.03 16.78
N VAL A 474 4.10 6.05 15.91
CA VAL A 474 3.21 7.21 16.12
C VAL A 474 2.22 7.44 14.96
N ASP A 475 1.98 6.41 14.16
CA ASP A 475 0.91 6.38 13.15
C ASP A 475 -0.44 6.08 13.81
N ALA A 476 -1.46 6.90 13.53
CA ALA A 476 -2.81 6.71 14.05
C ALA A 476 -3.80 6.16 13.00
N ILE A 477 -3.37 5.97 11.74
CA ILE A 477 -4.24 5.43 10.68
C ILE A 477 -4.08 3.90 10.53
N VAL A 478 -2.84 3.39 10.49
CA VAL A 478 -2.53 1.96 10.51
C VAL A 478 -1.48 1.67 11.59
N PRO A 479 -1.87 1.83 12.87
CA PRO A 479 -0.91 1.87 13.95
C PRO A 479 -0.33 0.51 14.31
N VAL A 480 0.82 0.55 14.95
CA VAL A 480 1.56 -0.60 15.49
C VAL A 480 0.71 -1.53 16.35
N THR A 481 -0.32 -1.02 17.01
CA THR A 481 -1.25 -1.78 17.84
C THR A 481 -2.04 -2.81 17.04
N GLY A 482 -2.54 -2.45 15.85
CA GLY A 482 -3.19 -3.38 14.92
C GLY A 482 -2.20 -4.38 14.33
N THR A 483 -1.04 -3.89 13.89
CA THR A 483 0.05 -4.73 13.35
C THR A 483 0.45 -5.83 14.32
N ARG A 484 0.64 -5.52 15.61
CA ARG A 484 0.98 -6.53 16.63
C ARG A 484 -0.09 -7.61 16.79
N LEU A 485 -1.36 -7.26 16.63
CA LEU A 485 -2.46 -8.23 16.76
C LEU A 485 -2.45 -9.26 15.62
N TRP A 486 -2.29 -8.82 14.37
CA TRP A 486 -2.28 -9.78 13.27
C TRP A 486 -0.94 -10.52 13.16
N VAL A 487 0.19 -9.91 13.51
CA VAL A 487 1.48 -10.62 13.62
C VAL A 487 1.38 -11.79 14.60
N ALA A 488 0.73 -11.59 15.75
CA ALA A 488 0.49 -12.68 16.70
C ALA A 488 -0.37 -13.82 16.10
N GLN A 489 -1.24 -13.52 15.13
CA GLN A 489 -2.06 -14.53 14.44
C GLN A 489 -1.29 -15.29 13.34
N MET A 490 -0.06 -14.90 13.01
CA MET A 490 0.81 -15.69 12.13
C MET A 490 1.09 -17.09 12.70
N GLY A 491 1.03 -17.24 14.02
CA GLY A 491 1.25 -18.51 14.69
C GLY A 491 2.70 -19.01 14.63
N LEU A 492 3.66 -18.12 14.38
CA LEU A 492 5.08 -18.43 14.29
C LEU A 492 5.73 -18.37 15.67
N ARG A 493 6.69 -19.28 15.91
CA ARG A 493 7.47 -19.30 17.14
C ARG A 493 8.55 -18.23 17.11
N GLU A 494 8.68 -17.45 18.19
CA GLU A 494 9.79 -16.51 18.37
C GLU A 494 11.13 -17.23 18.47
N VAL A 495 12.12 -16.75 17.75
CA VAL A 495 13.51 -17.24 17.80
C VAL A 495 14.48 -16.23 18.40
N ALA A 496 14.09 -14.95 18.44
CA ALA A 496 14.72 -13.90 19.24
C ALA A 496 13.62 -13.08 19.89
N GLU A 497 13.71 -12.88 21.20
CA GLU A 497 12.73 -12.13 21.98
C GLU A 497 12.68 -10.65 21.59
N TRP A 498 11.60 -9.98 21.97
CA TRP A 498 11.44 -8.54 21.80
C TRP A 498 12.59 -7.77 22.43
N GLN A 499 13.31 -6.99 21.63
CA GLN A 499 14.46 -6.19 22.07
C GLN A 499 14.55 -4.87 21.32
N SER A 500 15.29 -3.91 21.85
CA SER A 500 15.63 -2.70 21.11
C SER A 500 16.63 -3.02 20.00
N TRP A 501 16.57 -2.25 18.91
CA TRP A 501 17.65 -2.18 17.94
C TRP A 501 18.20 -0.75 17.87
N VAL A 502 19.49 -0.64 17.55
CA VAL A 502 20.23 0.62 17.55
C VAL A 502 20.52 1.03 16.11
N GLU A 503 20.31 2.30 15.82
CA GLU A 503 20.75 2.91 14.58
C GLU A 503 22.26 3.29 14.74
N PRO A 504 23.15 2.76 13.87
CA PRO A 504 24.60 2.80 14.12
C PRO A 504 25.24 4.19 14.08
N GLU A 505 24.73 5.12 13.24
CA GLU A 505 25.34 6.44 13.07
C GLU A 505 25.18 7.32 14.32
N THR A 506 24.02 7.22 14.98
CA THR A 506 23.72 8.04 16.17
C THR A 506 23.83 7.27 17.48
N GLU A 507 24.00 5.96 17.43
CA GLU A 507 23.97 5.06 18.60
C GLU A 507 22.68 5.16 19.43
N GLN A 508 21.58 5.62 18.79
CA GLN A 508 20.28 5.75 19.45
C GLN A 508 19.40 4.54 19.15
N VAL A 509 18.48 4.26 20.08
CA VAL A 509 17.43 3.26 19.83
C VAL A 509 16.64 3.65 18.60
N GLY A 510 16.76 2.87 17.53
CA GLY A 510 16.03 3.05 16.27
C GLY A 510 14.60 2.55 16.36
N GLY A 511 14.36 1.57 17.21
CA GLY A 511 13.07 0.95 17.46
C GLY A 511 13.20 -0.34 18.26
N TYR A 512 12.22 -1.22 18.09
CA TYR A 512 12.19 -2.53 18.72
C TYR A 512 11.98 -3.61 17.66
N VAL A 513 12.44 -4.83 17.93
CA VAL A 513 12.39 -5.93 16.98
C VAL A 513 12.13 -7.25 17.69
N VAL A 514 11.40 -8.13 17.03
CA VAL A 514 11.25 -9.54 17.36
C VAL A 514 11.45 -10.37 16.10
N SER A 515 12.19 -11.46 16.20
CA SER A 515 12.39 -12.38 15.08
C SER A 515 11.68 -13.70 15.35
N TYR A 516 11.03 -14.21 14.33
CA TYR A 516 10.32 -15.48 14.34
C TYR A 516 11.03 -16.50 13.45
N GLU A 517 10.64 -17.75 13.58
CA GLU A 517 11.07 -18.79 12.66
C GLU A 517 10.71 -18.47 11.20
N LYS A 518 11.39 -19.14 10.26
CA LYS A 518 11.16 -18.99 8.81
C LYS A 518 11.40 -17.56 8.28
N ASP A 519 12.41 -16.89 8.83
CA ASP A 519 12.85 -15.55 8.40
C ASP A 519 11.72 -14.49 8.39
N PHE A 520 10.80 -14.58 9.35
CA PHE A 520 9.80 -13.55 9.60
C PHE A 520 10.28 -12.63 10.72
N THR A 521 10.29 -11.33 10.46
CA THR A 521 10.71 -10.29 11.42
C THR A 521 9.64 -9.22 11.53
N PHE A 522 9.33 -8.83 12.76
CA PHE A 522 8.55 -7.64 13.04
C PHE A 522 9.40 -6.60 13.77
N ALA A 523 9.42 -5.37 13.25
CA ALA A 523 10.17 -4.26 13.83
C ALA A 523 9.29 -3.00 13.99
N THR A 524 9.64 -2.12 14.93
CA THR A 524 9.11 -0.76 14.98
C THR A 524 10.18 0.23 14.57
N VAL A 525 9.76 1.37 14.00
CA VAL A 525 10.62 2.53 13.76
C VAL A 525 10.18 3.62 14.74
N ARG A 526 11.06 3.92 15.71
CA ARG A 526 10.76 4.84 16.80
C ARG A 526 10.63 6.28 16.31
N ASN A 527 9.60 6.98 16.80
CA ASN A 527 9.31 8.38 16.46
C ASN A 527 9.08 8.57 14.96
N SER A 528 8.30 7.65 14.39
CA SER A 528 7.87 7.68 13.00
C SER A 528 6.39 7.36 12.91
N GLY A 529 5.71 8.08 12.05
CA GLY A 529 4.34 7.76 11.67
C GLY A 529 4.27 6.81 10.48
N HIS A 530 3.29 7.04 9.62
CA HIS A 530 2.91 6.18 8.50
C HIS A 530 4.04 6.00 7.47
N MET A 531 4.61 7.12 7.00
CA MET A 531 5.68 7.15 6.01
C MET A 531 7.05 7.08 6.70
N ALA A 532 7.41 5.90 7.22
CA ALA A 532 8.62 5.74 8.01
C ALA A 532 9.91 6.16 7.26
N PRO A 533 10.07 5.89 5.96
CA PRO A 533 11.26 6.34 5.23
C PRO A 533 11.38 7.86 5.13
N TYR A 534 10.25 8.58 5.13
CA TYR A 534 10.25 10.04 5.10
C TYR A 534 10.56 10.67 6.46
N VAL A 535 9.93 10.14 7.51
CA VAL A 535 10.01 10.73 8.87
C VAL A 535 11.33 10.36 9.56
N GLN A 536 11.79 9.12 9.38
CA GLN A 536 13.03 8.59 9.99
C GLN A 536 13.92 7.96 8.90
N PRO A 537 14.45 8.75 7.96
CA PRO A 537 15.12 8.21 6.76
C PRO A 537 16.35 7.36 7.09
N LEU A 538 17.21 7.80 8.02
CA LEU A 538 18.41 7.06 8.43
C LEU A 538 18.06 5.71 9.05
N ARG A 539 17.10 5.67 9.98
CA ARG A 539 16.65 4.43 10.63
C ARG A 539 16.01 3.48 9.63
N SER A 540 15.20 4.02 8.73
CA SER A 540 14.52 3.22 7.70
C SER A 540 15.51 2.64 6.69
N LEU A 541 16.55 3.40 6.30
CA LEU A 541 17.60 2.91 5.43
C LEU A 541 18.40 1.78 6.10
N HIS A 542 18.81 1.95 7.37
CA HIS A 542 19.53 0.91 8.12
C HIS A 542 18.71 -0.37 8.27
N MET A 543 17.42 -0.24 8.61
CA MET A 543 16.49 -1.38 8.70
C MET A 543 16.36 -2.10 7.34
N PHE A 544 16.21 -1.34 6.26
CA PHE A 544 16.08 -1.89 4.91
C PHE A 544 17.36 -2.58 4.43
N GLU A 545 18.52 -1.98 4.62
CA GLU A 545 19.83 -2.58 4.32
C GLU A 545 20.04 -3.90 5.08
N THR A 546 19.70 -3.91 6.37
CA THR A 546 19.73 -5.11 7.21
C THR A 546 18.82 -6.21 6.68
N PHE A 547 17.61 -5.86 6.24
CA PHE A 547 16.67 -6.81 5.62
C PHE A 547 17.22 -7.39 4.31
N LEU A 548 17.76 -6.56 3.42
CA LEU A 548 18.30 -7.02 2.13
C LEU A 548 19.47 -7.99 2.30
N SER A 549 20.38 -7.69 3.22
CA SER A 549 21.56 -8.50 3.51
C SER A 549 21.29 -9.76 4.33
N ASN A 550 20.03 -10.03 4.70
CA ASN A 550 19.65 -11.07 5.67
C ASN A 550 20.35 -10.92 7.05
N GLY A 551 20.65 -9.68 7.41
CA GLY A 551 21.20 -9.31 8.70
C GLY A 551 20.14 -9.36 9.81
N LYS A 552 20.57 -8.97 11.00
CA LYS A 552 19.69 -8.86 12.17
C LYS A 552 19.77 -7.46 12.75
N LEU A 553 18.63 -6.87 13.02
CA LEU A 553 18.56 -5.67 13.84
C LEU A 553 18.90 -6.05 15.28
N THR A 554 19.91 -5.40 15.86
CA THR A 554 20.44 -5.75 17.19
C THR A 554 20.57 -4.52 18.09
N ALA A 555 20.72 -4.77 19.39
CA ALA A 555 20.96 -3.73 20.37
C ALA A 555 22.40 -3.15 20.32
N ASN A 556 23.31 -3.81 19.61
CA ASN A 556 24.70 -3.40 19.42
C ASN A 556 25.18 -3.78 18.04
#